data_2aa5c3f07fdefa3b91144f2486cd7ddf
#
_entry.id   2aa5c3f07fdefa3b91144f2486cd7ddf
#
_cell.length_a   1.000
_cell.length_b   1.000
_cell.length_c   1.000
_cell.angle_alpha   90.00
_cell.angle_beta   90.00
_cell.angle_gamma   90.00
#
_symmetry.space_group_name_H-M   'P 1'
#
loop_
_entity.id
_entity.type
_entity.pdbx_description
1 polymer ?
#
loop_
_entity_poly.entity_id
_entity_poly.type
_entity_poly.pdbx_seq_one_letter_code
_entity_poly.pdbx_strand_id
1 'polypeptide(L)'
;MITTYHRPQTLDEALTLLSQPNTLPLGGGTLLSHPSLDPVSVVDLQALGLNRIHKKGNNLEIGATVTLQQLFESEHCPEVLKTAIKLEAPLNVRNTATVAGTLVVADGRSTFAASLLALDAKIETIVNRQSQIVNIGEFLPLRQRGLITQIVIPLHAKFAFEYVARTPSDKPIVCTALAQWNGKRTRLAIGGWGKSPTLAMDGTEADGLDTAARNACHEATDEWGSAEYRMDVASTLAKRCLEGLS
;
A
#
# COMPACT_ATOMS: atom_id res chain seq x y z
N MET A 1 -5.83 25.20 -2.05
CA MET A 1 -4.96 25.98 -1.13
C MET A 1 -5.33 25.65 0.31
N ILE A 2 -4.36 25.36 1.18
CA ILE A 2 -4.61 25.15 2.62
C ILE A 2 -4.97 26.50 3.24
N THR A 3 -6.17 26.62 3.83
CA THR A 3 -6.70 27.83 4.44
C THR A 3 -6.65 27.80 5.96
N THR A 4 -6.76 26.61 6.54
CA THR A 4 -6.77 26.42 8.00
C THR A 4 -5.95 25.20 8.36
N TYR A 5 -5.17 25.30 9.44
CA TYR A 5 -4.36 24.21 9.96
C TYR A 5 -4.77 23.95 11.42
N HIS A 6 -5.15 22.70 11.71
CA HIS A 6 -5.49 22.21 13.03
C HIS A 6 -4.50 21.14 13.47
N ARG A 7 -4.10 21.15 14.74
CA ARG A 7 -3.22 20.15 15.34
C ARG A 7 -3.82 19.62 16.64
N PRO A 8 -4.82 18.72 16.52
CA PRO A 8 -5.48 18.13 17.67
C PRO A 8 -4.52 17.28 18.50
N GLN A 9 -4.78 17.18 19.80
CA GLN A 9 -4.01 16.35 20.72
C GLN A 9 -4.71 15.02 21.01
N THR A 10 -5.99 14.88 20.66
CA THR A 10 -6.77 13.66 20.86
C THR A 10 -7.44 13.21 19.57
N LEU A 11 -7.71 11.91 19.50
CA LEU A 11 -8.38 11.29 18.36
C LEU A 11 -9.82 11.83 18.21
N ASP A 12 -10.53 12.03 19.30
CA ASP A 12 -11.91 12.56 19.29
C ASP A 12 -11.97 14.00 18.73
N GLU A 13 -11.01 14.84 19.10
CA GLU A 13 -10.86 16.19 18.54
C GLU A 13 -10.59 16.12 17.03
N ALA A 14 -9.66 15.24 16.61
CA ALA A 14 -9.36 15.04 15.19
C ALA A 14 -10.59 14.59 14.40
N LEU A 15 -11.35 13.63 14.89
CA LEU A 15 -12.57 13.14 14.26
C LEU A 15 -13.67 14.21 14.18
N THR A 16 -13.77 15.05 15.21
CA THR A 16 -14.69 16.19 15.20
C THR A 16 -14.34 17.19 14.11
N LEU A 17 -13.05 17.53 13.97
CA LEU A 17 -12.57 18.43 12.93
C LEU A 17 -12.75 17.81 11.53
N LEU A 18 -12.40 16.53 11.36
CA LEU A 18 -12.54 15.82 10.08
C LEU A 18 -13.99 15.61 9.63
N SER A 19 -14.98 15.76 10.54
CA SER A 19 -16.40 15.73 10.16
C SER A 19 -16.87 17.02 9.47
N GLN A 20 -16.08 18.09 9.52
CA GLN A 20 -16.39 19.37 8.87
C GLN A 20 -16.17 19.27 7.35
N PRO A 21 -16.94 20.00 6.55
CA PRO A 21 -16.76 20.01 5.10
C PRO A 21 -15.39 20.56 4.71
N ASN A 22 -14.86 20.06 3.60
CA ASN A 22 -13.55 20.44 3.05
C ASN A 22 -12.38 20.34 4.03
N THR A 23 -12.47 19.42 4.98
CA THR A 23 -11.42 19.14 5.96
C THR A 23 -10.80 17.78 5.70
N LEU A 24 -9.46 17.75 5.56
CA LEU A 24 -8.69 16.58 5.17
C LEU A 24 -7.64 16.21 6.23
N PRO A 25 -7.37 14.92 6.44
CA PRO A 25 -6.28 14.50 7.32
C PRO A 25 -4.93 14.82 6.66
N LEU A 26 -4.02 15.38 7.45
CA LEU A 26 -2.64 15.66 7.06
C LEU A 26 -1.71 14.66 7.75
N GLY A 27 -1.19 13.72 6.96
CA GLY A 27 -0.08 12.84 7.38
C GLY A 27 1.26 13.49 7.06
N GLY A 28 1.91 13.09 5.97
CA GLY A 28 3.17 13.68 5.49
C GLY A 28 3.03 14.84 4.53
N GLY A 29 1.82 15.18 4.09
CA GLY A 29 1.54 16.33 3.24
C GLY A 29 2.01 16.21 1.78
N THR A 30 2.53 15.07 1.35
CA THR A 30 3.10 14.90 0.01
C THR A 30 2.12 15.15 -1.13
N LEU A 31 0.84 14.81 -0.94
CA LEU A 31 -0.22 15.13 -1.91
C LEU A 31 -0.76 16.55 -1.71
N LEU A 32 -1.02 16.96 -0.46
CA LEU A 32 -1.65 18.23 -0.12
C LEU A 32 -0.73 19.46 -0.35
N SER A 33 0.56 19.23 -0.58
CA SER A 33 1.51 20.28 -0.98
C SER A 33 1.44 20.64 -2.47
N HIS A 34 0.74 19.85 -3.28
CA HIS A 34 0.52 20.21 -4.68
C HIS A 34 -0.39 21.44 -4.78
N PRO A 35 -0.11 22.37 -5.71
CA PRO A 35 -0.95 23.52 -5.93
C PRO A 35 -2.41 23.12 -6.22
N SER A 36 -3.35 23.70 -5.48
CA SER A 36 -4.79 23.54 -5.72
C SER A 36 -5.48 24.90 -5.51
N LEU A 37 -6.49 25.16 -6.30
CA LEU A 37 -7.35 26.35 -6.14
C LEU A 37 -8.44 26.11 -5.08
N ASP A 38 -8.77 24.86 -4.81
CA ASP A 38 -9.80 24.53 -3.84
C ASP A 38 -9.32 24.79 -2.41
N PRO A 39 -10.05 25.59 -1.63
CA PRO A 39 -9.73 25.85 -0.23
C PRO A 39 -10.02 24.62 0.61
N VAL A 40 -9.02 24.17 1.38
CA VAL A 40 -9.14 23.04 2.29
C VAL A 40 -8.60 23.37 3.68
N SER A 41 -9.26 22.88 4.71
CA SER A 41 -8.73 22.80 6.07
C SER A 41 -7.99 21.50 6.25
N VAL A 42 -6.90 21.50 7.03
CA VAL A 42 -6.14 20.27 7.30
C VAL A 42 -6.06 19.99 8.80
N VAL A 43 -6.11 18.72 9.12
CA VAL A 43 -5.96 18.19 10.48
C VAL A 43 -4.66 17.39 10.55
N ASP A 44 -3.66 17.96 11.20
CA ASP A 44 -2.36 17.32 11.39
C ASP A 44 -2.46 16.17 12.39
N LEU A 45 -2.11 14.97 11.93
CA LEU A 45 -2.21 13.74 12.72
C LEU A 45 -0.95 13.45 13.56
N GLN A 46 0.10 14.24 13.45
CA GLN A 46 1.40 13.96 14.07
C GLN A 46 1.37 13.93 15.59
N ALA A 47 0.45 14.67 16.23
CA ALA A 47 0.34 14.72 17.70
C ALA A 47 -0.51 13.58 18.30
N LEU A 48 -1.12 12.72 17.47
CA LEU A 48 -2.06 11.68 17.90
C LEU A 48 -1.39 10.37 18.36
N GLY A 49 -0.07 10.29 18.35
CA GLY A 49 0.67 9.07 18.75
C GLY A 49 0.54 7.89 17.78
N LEU A 50 0.18 8.15 16.52
CA LEU A 50 0.00 7.14 15.47
C LEU A 50 1.32 6.82 14.71
N ASN A 51 2.47 7.04 15.32
CA ASN A 51 3.80 6.90 14.72
C ASN A 51 4.60 5.71 15.26
N ARG A 52 3.94 4.68 15.75
CA ARG A 52 4.60 3.52 16.37
C ARG A 52 4.68 2.35 15.40
N ILE A 53 5.78 1.57 15.48
CA ILE A 53 5.95 0.29 14.82
C ILE A 53 6.10 -0.75 15.91
N HIS A 54 5.27 -1.77 15.89
CA HIS A 54 5.19 -2.79 16.91
C HIS A 54 5.10 -4.18 16.30
N LYS A 55 5.96 -5.10 16.73
CA LYS A 55 5.79 -6.52 16.44
C LYS A 55 4.99 -7.16 17.56
N LYS A 56 3.80 -7.69 17.21
CA LYS A 56 2.89 -8.36 18.14
C LYS A 56 2.60 -9.77 17.62
N GLY A 57 3.27 -10.73 18.24
CA GLY A 57 3.24 -12.11 17.75
C GLY A 57 3.76 -12.21 16.30
N ASN A 58 2.93 -12.73 15.41
CA ASN A 58 3.23 -12.87 13.98
C ASN A 58 2.75 -11.68 13.13
N ASN A 59 2.42 -10.56 13.75
CA ASN A 59 1.96 -9.37 13.04
C ASN A 59 2.92 -8.20 13.28
N LEU A 60 3.07 -7.36 12.25
CA LEU A 60 3.69 -6.05 12.34
C LEU A 60 2.59 -5.00 12.34
N GLU A 61 2.41 -4.32 13.46
CA GLU A 61 1.47 -3.23 13.64
C GLU A 61 2.18 -1.90 13.36
N ILE A 62 1.66 -1.12 12.41
CA ILE A 62 2.28 0.11 11.92
C ILE A 62 1.27 1.24 12.04
N GLY A 63 1.55 2.23 12.85
CA GLY A 63 0.70 3.41 13.01
C GLY A 63 0.61 4.24 11.72
N ALA A 64 -0.52 4.87 11.51
CA ALA A 64 -0.86 5.56 10.26
C ALA A 64 0.12 6.68 9.86
N THR A 65 0.75 7.35 10.84
CA THR A 65 1.69 8.45 10.60
C THR A 65 3.15 8.01 10.54
N VAL A 66 3.45 6.71 10.65
CA VAL A 66 4.77 6.16 10.34
C VAL A 66 5.13 6.50 8.90
N THR A 67 6.33 7.04 8.66
CA THR A 67 6.78 7.31 7.29
C THR A 67 7.27 6.03 6.61
N LEU A 68 7.27 6.02 5.28
CA LEU A 68 7.84 4.92 4.51
C LEU A 68 9.31 4.68 4.87
N GLN A 69 10.07 5.75 5.18
CA GLN A 69 11.47 5.61 5.55
C GLN A 69 11.63 5.02 6.95
N GLN A 70 10.82 5.40 7.92
CA GLN A 70 10.81 4.79 9.25
C GLN A 70 10.47 3.30 9.19
N LEU A 71 9.49 2.92 8.36
CA LEU A 71 9.18 1.51 8.12
C LEU A 71 10.35 0.78 7.47
N PHE A 72 10.96 1.38 6.44
CA PHE A 72 12.13 0.82 5.74
C PHE A 72 13.32 0.56 6.69
N GLU A 73 13.58 1.46 7.62
CA GLU A 73 14.69 1.37 8.59
C GLU A 73 14.37 0.46 9.79
N SER A 74 13.11 0.08 9.95
CA SER A 74 12.70 -0.80 11.04
C SER A 74 13.33 -2.19 10.89
N GLU A 75 13.89 -2.72 11.98
CA GLU A 75 14.39 -4.10 12.05
C GLU A 75 13.31 -5.16 11.83
N HIS A 76 12.04 -4.79 12.03
CA HIS A 76 10.89 -5.67 11.83
C HIS A 76 10.34 -5.66 10.40
N CYS A 77 10.83 -4.75 9.54
CA CYS A 77 10.39 -4.69 8.14
C CYS A 77 11.02 -5.85 7.34
N PRO A 78 10.21 -6.70 6.68
CA PRO A 78 10.73 -7.75 5.82
C PRO A 78 11.65 -7.18 4.72
N GLU A 79 12.81 -7.80 4.47
CA GLU A 79 13.79 -7.31 3.49
C GLU A 79 13.21 -7.16 2.08
N VAL A 80 12.36 -8.11 1.67
CA VAL A 80 11.69 -8.03 0.37
C VAL A 80 10.73 -6.83 0.29
N LEU A 81 10.04 -6.50 1.39
CA LEU A 81 9.16 -5.32 1.45
C LEU A 81 9.96 -4.02 1.34
N LYS A 82 11.20 -3.98 1.84
CA LYS A 82 12.09 -2.82 1.67
C LYS A 82 12.37 -2.50 0.20
N THR A 83 12.47 -3.53 -0.65
CA THR A 83 12.60 -3.34 -2.11
C THR A 83 11.38 -2.63 -2.68
N ALA A 84 10.18 -3.06 -2.34
CA ALA A 84 8.94 -2.41 -2.76
C ALA A 84 8.83 -0.96 -2.26
N ILE A 85 9.25 -0.68 -1.01
CA ILE A 85 9.26 0.68 -0.45
C ILE A 85 10.26 1.60 -1.19
N LYS A 86 11.42 1.08 -1.60
CA LYS A 86 12.39 1.87 -2.40
C LYS A 86 11.82 2.29 -3.74
N LEU A 87 11.07 1.41 -4.38
CA LEU A 87 10.44 1.66 -5.69
C LEU A 87 9.17 2.52 -5.58
N GLU A 88 8.53 2.57 -4.41
CA GLU A 88 7.34 3.39 -4.20
C GLU A 88 7.64 4.87 -4.34
N ALA A 89 8.74 5.33 -3.74
CA ALA A 89 9.08 6.75 -3.73
C ALA A 89 10.58 6.99 -3.49
N PRO A 90 11.15 8.09 -4.01
CA PRO A 90 12.52 8.49 -3.71
C PRO A 90 12.69 8.87 -2.23
N LEU A 91 13.93 8.87 -1.74
CA LEU A 91 14.27 9.06 -0.33
C LEU A 91 13.63 10.31 0.30
N ASN A 92 13.69 11.44 -0.38
CA ASN A 92 13.10 12.69 0.11
C ASN A 92 11.59 12.59 0.33
N VAL A 93 10.88 11.87 -0.55
CA VAL A 93 9.44 11.61 -0.40
C VAL A 93 9.19 10.57 0.69
N ARG A 94 9.98 9.49 0.75
CA ARG A 94 9.85 8.47 1.81
C ARG A 94 10.02 9.03 3.22
N ASN A 95 10.83 10.08 3.40
CA ASN A 95 11.03 10.75 4.69
C ASN A 95 9.77 11.47 5.20
N THR A 96 8.83 11.77 4.31
CA THR A 96 7.60 12.52 4.64
C THR A 96 6.33 11.73 4.38
N ALA A 97 6.26 10.95 3.30
CA ALA A 97 5.10 10.14 2.96
C ALA A 97 4.83 9.10 4.05
N THR A 98 3.64 9.14 4.64
CA THR A 98 3.20 8.19 5.65
C THR A 98 2.64 6.91 5.00
N VAL A 99 2.73 5.79 5.71
CA VAL A 99 2.21 4.51 5.22
C VAL A 99 0.72 4.59 4.89
N ALA A 100 -0.09 5.23 5.75
CA ALA A 100 -1.52 5.41 5.49
C ALA A 100 -1.76 6.37 4.31
N GLY A 101 -1.05 7.51 4.27
CA GLY A 101 -1.16 8.46 3.17
C GLY A 101 -0.82 7.82 1.82
N THR A 102 0.24 6.99 1.79
CA THR A 102 0.63 6.26 0.58
C THR A 102 -0.48 5.32 0.10
N LEU A 103 -1.15 4.58 1.00
CA LEU A 103 -2.26 3.69 0.62
C LEU A 103 -3.49 4.45 0.12
N VAL A 104 -3.80 5.60 0.71
CA VAL A 104 -4.94 6.43 0.30
C VAL A 104 -4.77 6.95 -1.12
N VAL A 105 -3.55 7.30 -1.53
CA VAL A 105 -3.26 7.86 -2.87
C VAL A 105 -2.68 6.85 -3.84
N ALA A 106 -2.50 5.58 -3.41
CA ALA A 106 -1.91 4.53 -4.23
C ALA A 106 -2.67 4.37 -5.55
N ASP A 107 -1.98 4.33 -6.66
CA ASP A 107 -2.48 3.90 -7.95
C ASP A 107 -2.12 2.42 -8.21
N GLY A 108 -2.45 1.91 -9.38
CA GLY A 108 -2.10 0.54 -9.77
C GLY A 108 -0.60 0.29 -9.91
N ARG A 109 0.24 1.34 -9.92
CA ARG A 109 1.70 1.26 -9.96
C ARG A 109 2.34 1.34 -8.57
N SER A 110 1.55 1.39 -7.50
CA SER A 110 2.05 1.38 -6.13
C SER A 110 2.60 0.00 -5.77
N THR A 111 3.91 -0.09 -5.64
CA THR A 111 4.62 -1.31 -5.24
C THR A 111 4.37 -1.67 -3.78
N PHE A 112 4.22 -0.64 -2.93
CA PHE A 112 3.86 -0.82 -1.52
C PHE A 112 2.46 -1.41 -1.38
N ALA A 113 1.45 -0.85 -2.08
CA ALA A 113 0.10 -1.37 -2.04
C ALA A 113 -0.01 -2.79 -2.62
N ALA A 114 0.69 -3.11 -3.72
CA ALA A 114 0.74 -4.45 -4.29
C ALA A 114 1.33 -5.47 -3.29
N SER A 115 2.41 -5.10 -2.60
CA SER A 115 3.04 -5.94 -1.59
C SER A 115 2.11 -6.21 -0.41
N LEU A 116 1.43 -5.18 0.10
CA LEU A 116 0.46 -5.34 1.19
C LEU A 116 -0.76 -6.17 0.77
N LEU A 117 -1.19 -6.05 -0.49
CA LEU A 117 -2.29 -6.84 -1.04
C LEU A 117 -1.94 -8.33 -1.09
N ALA A 118 -0.73 -8.69 -1.51
CA ALA A 118 -0.25 -10.06 -1.48
C ALA A 118 -0.13 -10.58 -0.04
N LEU A 119 0.39 -9.78 0.87
CA LEU A 119 0.55 -10.12 2.29
C LEU A 119 -0.77 -10.20 3.07
N ASP A 120 -1.92 -9.94 2.45
CA ASP A 120 -3.24 -9.92 3.11
C ASP A 120 -3.29 -8.96 4.30
N ALA A 121 -2.67 -7.80 4.16
CA ALA A 121 -2.61 -6.79 5.21
C ALA A 121 -4.01 -6.30 5.58
N LYS A 122 -4.17 -5.88 6.83
CA LYS A 122 -5.41 -5.31 7.36
C LYS A 122 -5.21 -3.84 7.68
N ILE A 123 -6.26 -3.06 7.53
CA ILE A 123 -6.29 -1.64 7.84
C ILE A 123 -7.29 -1.43 8.96
N GLU A 124 -6.82 -0.85 10.06
CA GLU A 124 -7.70 -0.33 11.10
C GLU A 124 -8.09 1.10 10.75
N THR A 125 -9.37 1.35 10.68
CA THR A 125 -9.91 2.66 10.32
C THR A 125 -11.08 3.04 11.20
N ILE A 126 -11.32 4.33 11.35
CA ILE A 126 -12.47 4.87 12.08
C ILE A 126 -13.41 5.53 11.07
N VAL A 127 -14.61 4.99 10.98
CA VAL A 127 -15.70 5.50 10.15
C VAL A 127 -16.89 5.80 11.06
N ASN A 128 -17.46 6.99 10.96
CA ASN A 128 -18.59 7.41 11.81
C ASN A 128 -18.34 7.17 13.31
N ARG A 129 -17.12 7.43 13.79
CA ARG A 129 -16.65 7.22 15.18
C ARG A 129 -16.63 5.75 15.62
N GLN A 130 -16.73 4.81 14.72
CA GLN A 130 -16.63 3.39 15.00
C GLN A 130 -15.34 2.84 14.40
N SER A 131 -14.55 2.15 15.22
CA SER A 131 -13.37 1.43 14.75
C SER A 131 -13.79 0.17 14.00
N GLN A 132 -13.17 -0.06 12.87
CA GLN A 132 -13.38 -1.26 12.05
C GLN A 132 -12.07 -1.72 11.42
N ILE A 133 -11.98 -3.01 11.14
CA ILE A 133 -10.87 -3.62 10.44
C ILE A 133 -11.36 -3.97 9.03
N VAL A 134 -10.63 -3.49 8.02
CA VAL A 134 -10.92 -3.72 6.60
C VAL A 134 -9.72 -4.43 5.98
N ASN A 135 -9.98 -5.43 5.15
CA ASN A 135 -8.91 -6.05 4.37
C ASN A 135 -8.42 -5.08 3.28
N ILE A 136 -7.13 -5.08 3.02
CA ILE A 136 -6.54 -4.17 2.02
C ILE A 136 -7.15 -4.37 0.63
N GLY A 137 -7.52 -5.60 0.28
CA GLY A 137 -8.18 -5.92 -0.99
C GLY A 137 -9.55 -5.26 -1.16
N GLU A 138 -10.27 -5.01 -0.06
CA GLU A 138 -11.52 -4.26 -0.05
C GLU A 138 -11.28 -2.74 0.00
N PHE A 139 -10.25 -2.33 0.72
CA PHE A 139 -9.91 -0.92 0.86
C PHE A 139 -9.43 -0.29 -0.45
N LEU A 140 -8.49 -0.92 -1.15
CA LEU A 140 -7.83 -0.34 -2.33
C LEU A 140 -8.81 0.08 -3.45
N PRO A 141 -9.81 -0.70 -3.86
CA PRO A 141 -10.75 -0.28 -4.90
C PRO A 141 -11.77 0.76 -4.41
N LEU A 142 -12.20 0.69 -3.15
CA LEU A 142 -13.31 1.50 -2.64
C LEU A 142 -12.87 2.82 -2.00
N ARG A 143 -11.65 2.86 -1.43
CA ARG A 143 -11.11 4.05 -0.73
C ARG A 143 -12.14 4.64 0.24
N GLN A 144 -12.76 3.78 1.05
CA GLN A 144 -13.81 4.21 1.99
C GLN A 144 -13.36 5.43 2.82
N ARG A 145 -14.27 6.37 2.99
CA ARG A 145 -14.01 7.54 3.83
C ARG A 145 -13.85 7.09 5.28
N GLY A 146 -12.76 7.49 5.90
CA GLY A 146 -12.45 7.15 7.27
C GLY A 146 -11.03 7.61 7.63
N LEU A 147 -10.71 7.60 8.90
CA LEU A 147 -9.37 7.88 9.39
C LEU A 147 -8.64 6.55 9.62
N ILE A 148 -7.63 6.26 8.83
CA ILE A 148 -6.74 5.12 9.07
C ILE A 148 -5.92 5.41 10.33
N THR A 149 -5.92 4.47 11.26
CA THR A 149 -5.14 4.57 12.50
C THR A 149 -3.95 3.62 12.52
N GLN A 150 -4.08 2.46 11.89
CA GLN A 150 -3.06 1.41 11.90
C GLN A 150 -3.13 0.53 10.65
N ILE A 151 -1.99 -0.02 10.26
CA ILE A 151 -1.87 -1.07 9.24
C ILE A 151 -1.25 -2.29 9.94
N VAL A 152 -1.81 -3.47 9.70
CA VAL A 152 -1.35 -4.73 10.27
C VAL A 152 -0.89 -5.66 9.15
N ILE A 153 0.38 -6.05 9.17
CA ILE A 153 1.01 -6.93 8.18
C ILE A 153 1.33 -8.27 8.83
N PRO A 154 0.83 -9.41 8.29
CA PRO A 154 1.25 -10.73 8.74
C PRO A 154 2.72 -11.01 8.37
N LEU A 155 3.53 -11.45 9.35
CA LEU A 155 4.96 -11.74 9.18
C LEU A 155 5.28 -13.24 8.99
N HIS A 156 4.29 -14.11 9.05
CA HIS A 156 4.48 -15.57 8.98
C HIS A 156 4.37 -16.15 7.57
N ALA A 157 4.12 -15.28 6.56
CA ALA A 157 4.17 -15.67 5.17
C ALA A 157 5.60 -15.58 4.63
N LYS A 158 6.01 -16.54 3.81
CA LYS A 158 7.13 -16.34 2.88
C LYS A 158 6.67 -15.28 1.86
N PHE A 159 7.53 -14.35 1.49
CA PHE A 159 7.18 -13.24 0.62
C PHE A 159 8.25 -12.98 -0.42
N ALA A 160 7.84 -12.90 -1.69
CA ALA A 160 8.69 -12.56 -2.83
C ALA A 160 8.10 -11.36 -3.59
N PHE A 161 8.99 -10.58 -4.20
CA PHE A 161 8.61 -9.41 -4.99
C PHE A 161 9.54 -9.27 -6.19
N GLU A 162 8.97 -9.22 -7.38
CA GLU A 162 9.69 -9.06 -8.64
C GLU A 162 9.08 -7.92 -9.47
N TYR A 163 9.88 -7.28 -10.30
CA TYR A 163 9.40 -6.13 -11.08
C TYR A 163 10.20 -5.92 -12.36
N VAL A 164 9.58 -5.19 -13.29
CA VAL A 164 10.24 -4.62 -14.47
C VAL A 164 9.92 -3.14 -14.54
N ALA A 165 10.98 -2.33 -14.64
CA ALA A 165 10.92 -0.88 -14.81
C ALA A 165 11.86 -0.45 -15.96
N ARG A 166 11.67 0.74 -16.53
CA ARG A 166 12.55 1.27 -17.58
C ARG A 166 13.93 1.64 -17.04
N THR A 167 13.91 2.26 -15.85
CA THR A 167 15.12 2.62 -15.13
C THR A 167 14.98 2.20 -13.65
N PRO A 168 16.09 2.10 -12.91
CA PRO A 168 16.03 1.76 -11.47
C PRO A 168 15.23 2.77 -10.61
N SER A 169 14.99 3.97 -11.12
CA SER A 169 14.29 5.05 -10.41
C SER A 169 12.82 5.15 -10.79
N ASP A 170 12.39 4.44 -11.83
CA ASP A 170 11.00 4.52 -12.31
C ASP A 170 10.09 3.60 -11.52
N LYS A 171 8.83 4.02 -11.39
CA LYS A 171 7.78 3.09 -10.96
C LYS A 171 7.68 1.94 -11.96
N PRO A 172 7.50 0.70 -11.50
CA PRO A 172 7.42 -0.46 -12.38
C PRO A 172 6.32 -0.35 -13.44
N ILE A 173 6.61 -0.90 -14.63
CA ILE A 173 5.61 -1.16 -15.67
C ILE A 173 4.77 -2.37 -15.29
N VAL A 174 5.42 -3.36 -14.67
CA VAL A 174 4.79 -4.53 -14.06
C VAL A 174 5.52 -4.83 -12.77
N CYS A 175 4.81 -5.07 -11.69
CA CYS A 175 5.35 -5.67 -10.48
C CYS A 175 4.46 -6.82 -10.02
N THR A 176 5.08 -7.81 -9.41
CA THR A 176 4.43 -9.01 -8.91
C THR A 176 4.86 -9.23 -7.48
N ALA A 177 3.89 -9.40 -6.61
CA ALA A 177 4.08 -9.68 -5.19
C ALA A 177 3.42 -11.02 -4.86
N LEU A 178 4.17 -11.95 -4.29
CA LEU A 178 3.71 -13.29 -3.96
C LEU A 178 3.92 -13.56 -2.48
N ALA A 179 2.86 -13.95 -1.78
CA ALA A 179 2.92 -14.41 -0.41
C ALA A 179 2.42 -15.84 -0.30
N GLN A 180 3.13 -16.69 0.48
CA GLN A 180 2.77 -18.07 0.72
C GLN A 180 2.86 -18.41 2.20
N TRP A 181 1.81 -19.02 2.73
CA TRP A 181 1.72 -19.48 4.12
C TRP A 181 2.00 -20.98 4.24
N ASN A 182 2.41 -21.41 5.43
CA ASN A 182 2.72 -22.82 5.70
C ASN A 182 1.55 -23.79 5.40
N GLY A 183 0.30 -23.30 5.40
CA GLY A 183 -0.89 -24.05 4.96
C GLY A 183 -1.08 -24.10 3.44
N LYS A 184 -0.04 -23.77 2.66
CA LYS A 184 -0.04 -23.68 1.20
C LYS A 184 -0.92 -22.56 0.61
N ARG A 185 -1.62 -21.76 1.43
CA ARG A 185 -2.33 -20.59 0.90
C ARG A 185 -1.34 -19.71 0.15
N THR A 186 -1.66 -19.41 -1.09
CA THR A 186 -0.84 -18.62 -2.01
C THR A 186 -1.64 -17.42 -2.49
N ARG A 187 -1.10 -16.20 -2.30
CA ARG A 187 -1.70 -14.97 -2.79
C ARG A 187 -0.75 -14.26 -3.73
N LEU A 188 -1.26 -13.93 -4.91
CA LEU A 188 -0.54 -13.22 -5.96
C LEU A 188 -1.21 -11.88 -6.24
N ALA A 189 -0.49 -10.79 -6.04
CA ALA A 189 -0.91 -9.45 -6.43
C ALA A 189 -0.03 -8.94 -7.57
N ILE A 190 -0.65 -8.22 -8.51
CA ILE A 190 0.03 -7.63 -9.66
C ILE A 190 -0.28 -6.14 -9.71
N GLY A 191 0.74 -5.34 -9.97
CA GLY A 191 0.65 -3.91 -10.19
C GLY A 191 1.39 -3.48 -11.44
N GLY A 192 1.27 -2.21 -11.77
CA GLY A 192 1.92 -1.58 -12.93
C GLY A 192 0.96 -0.72 -13.75
N TRP A 193 -0.35 -0.80 -13.53
CA TRP A 193 -1.37 -0.07 -14.28
C TRP A 193 -2.66 0.14 -13.47
N GLY A 194 -3.54 0.97 -13.98
CA GLY A 194 -4.90 1.15 -13.47
C GLY A 194 -4.99 1.93 -12.16
N LYS A 195 -6.13 1.85 -11.50
CA LYS A 195 -6.46 2.63 -10.28
C LYS A 195 -5.92 2.02 -8.99
N SER A 196 -5.68 0.72 -8.96
CA SER A 196 -5.14 -0.03 -7.81
C SER A 196 -4.49 -1.31 -8.31
N PRO A 197 -3.52 -1.89 -7.54
CA PRO A 197 -3.03 -3.25 -7.80
C PRO A 197 -4.17 -4.25 -7.73
N THR A 198 -4.03 -5.34 -8.49
CA THR A 198 -5.05 -6.39 -8.64
C THR A 198 -4.61 -7.67 -7.93
N LEU A 199 -5.49 -8.28 -7.15
CA LEU A 199 -5.29 -9.61 -6.62
C LEU A 199 -5.59 -10.62 -7.75
N ALA A 200 -4.53 -11.23 -8.29
CA ALA A 200 -4.63 -12.18 -9.40
C ALA A 200 -5.00 -13.59 -8.92
N MET A 201 -4.56 -13.97 -7.71
CA MET A 201 -4.82 -15.28 -7.14
C MET A 201 -4.91 -15.22 -5.61
N ASP A 202 -5.83 -15.96 -5.05
CA ASP A 202 -5.90 -16.30 -3.62
C ASP A 202 -6.41 -17.75 -3.53
N GLY A 203 -5.51 -18.70 -3.39
CA GLY A 203 -5.80 -20.13 -3.45
C GLY A 203 -4.99 -20.96 -2.46
N THR A 204 -5.29 -22.25 -2.38
CA THR A 204 -4.60 -23.19 -1.48
C THR A 204 -3.31 -23.77 -2.08
N GLU A 205 -3.09 -23.57 -3.38
CA GLU A 205 -1.93 -24.09 -4.11
C GLU A 205 -1.39 -23.02 -5.07
N ALA A 206 -0.17 -23.22 -5.56
CA ALA A 206 0.46 -22.32 -6.52
C ALA A 206 0.19 -22.71 -7.99
N ASP A 207 -0.57 -23.79 -8.21
CA ASP A 207 -0.88 -24.27 -9.55
C ASP A 207 -1.68 -23.22 -10.35
N GLY A 208 -1.28 -22.97 -11.59
CA GLY A 208 -1.91 -21.97 -12.44
C GLY A 208 -1.54 -20.52 -12.12
N LEU A 209 -0.54 -20.30 -11.25
CA LEU A 209 -0.08 -18.97 -10.83
C LEU A 209 0.29 -18.08 -12.03
N ASP A 210 1.00 -18.63 -13.01
CA ASP A 210 1.42 -17.94 -14.22
C ASP A 210 0.23 -17.57 -15.12
N THR A 211 -0.75 -18.45 -15.22
CA THR A 211 -1.99 -18.20 -15.94
C THR A 211 -2.83 -17.14 -15.25
N ALA A 212 -2.93 -17.18 -13.91
CA ALA A 212 -3.61 -16.15 -13.14
C ALA A 212 -2.95 -14.77 -13.31
N ALA A 213 -1.61 -14.71 -13.27
CA ALA A 213 -0.85 -13.50 -13.52
C ALA A 213 -1.12 -12.92 -14.92
N ARG A 214 -1.12 -13.78 -15.94
CA ARG A 214 -1.39 -13.42 -17.32
C ARG A 214 -2.81 -12.85 -17.47
N ASN A 215 -3.80 -13.54 -16.96
CA ASN A 215 -5.21 -13.15 -17.06
C ASN A 215 -5.50 -11.82 -16.34
N ALA A 216 -4.84 -11.55 -15.22
CA ALA A 216 -5.00 -10.28 -14.51
C ALA A 216 -4.58 -9.07 -15.34
N CYS A 217 -3.70 -9.25 -16.35
CA CYS A 217 -3.19 -8.19 -17.21
C CYS A 217 -3.95 -8.04 -18.54
N HIS A 218 -5.02 -8.77 -18.75
CA HIS A 218 -5.74 -8.86 -20.04
C HIS A 218 -6.21 -7.49 -20.59
N GLU A 219 -6.59 -6.53 -19.72
CA GLU A 219 -6.99 -5.18 -20.12
C GLU A 219 -5.95 -4.10 -19.75
N ALA A 220 -4.73 -4.50 -19.42
CA ALA A 220 -3.71 -3.65 -18.84
C ALA A 220 -2.93 -2.83 -19.89
N THR A 221 -3.61 -2.18 -20.83
CA THR A 221 -2.97 -1.30 -21.82
C THR A 221 -3.03 0.16 -21.36
N ASP A 222 -1.87 0.83 -21.37
CA ASP A 222 -1.73 2.26 -21.14
C ASP A 222 -0.50 2.82 -21.90
N GLU A 223 -0.13 4.07 -21.64
CA GLU A 223 1.03 4.75 -22.24
C GLU A 223 2.39 4.09 -21.92
N TRP A 224 2.45 3.22 -20.91
CA TRP A 224 3.69 2.58 -20.42
C TRP A 224 3.91 1.19 -21.00
N GLY A 225 2.84 0.49 -21.41
CA GLY A 225 2.96 -0.85 -21.97
C GLY A 225 1.62 -1.41 -22.46
N SER A 226 1.69 -2.32 -23.44
CA SER A 226 0.53 -3.05 -23.94
C SER A 226 0.11 -4.16 -22.96
N ALA A 227 -1.16 -4.57 -23.04
CA ALA A 227 -1.67 -5.72 -22.29
C ALA A 227 -0.87 -6.99 -22.58
N GLU A 228 -0.58 -7.27 -23.86
CA GLU A 228 0.21 -8.44 -24.29
C GLU A 228 1.58 -8.50 -23.60
N TYR A 229 2.32 -7.38 -23.63
CA TYR A 229 3.60 -7.26 -22.95
C TYR A 229 3.47 -7.54 -21.44
N ARG A 230 2.47 -6.92 -20.79
CA ARG A 230 2.25 -7.11 -19.35
C ARG A 230 1.83 -8.52 -19.01
N MET A 231 1.03 -9.17 -19.83
CA MET A 231 0.63 -10.56 -19.67
C MET A 231 1.84 -11.49 -19.64
N ASP A 232 2.77 -11.33 -20.59
CA ASP A 232 3.97 -12.17 -20.69
C ASP A 232 4.96 -11.91 -19.54
N VAL A 233 5.17 -10.62 -19.23
CA VAL A 233 6.05 -10.21 -18.14
C VAL A 233 5.50 -10.66 -16.78
N ALA A 234 4.21 -10.43 -16.50
CA ALA A 234 3.59 -10.83 -15.24
C ALA A 234 3.67 -12.33 -14.99
N SER A 235 3.41 -13.16 -16.04
CA SER A 235 3.57 -14.61 -15.99
C SER A 235 5.02 -15.01 -15.62
N THR A 236 6.00 -14.37 -16.25
CA THR A 236 7.43 -14.62 -15.98
C THR A 236 7.82 -14.21 -14.56
N LEU A 237 7.40 -13.03 -14.11
CA LEU A 237 7.70 -12.52 -12.77
C LEU A 237 7.03 -13.38 -11.68
N ALA A 238 5.81 -13.87 -11.93
CA ALA A 238 5.12 -14.76 -10.99
C ALA A 238 5.90 -16.07 -10.78
N LYS A 239 6.43 -16.67 -11.85
CA LYS A 239 7.31 -17.86 -11.75
C LYS A 239 8.57 -17.57 -10.95
N ARG A 240 9.24 -16.45 -11.21
CA ARG A 240 10.44 -16.03 -10.45
C ARG A 240 10.13 -15.83 -8.96
N CYS A 241 9.00 -15.21 -8.64
CA CYS A 241 8.57 -15.07 -7.24
C CYS A 241 8.40 -16.45 -6.59
N LEU A 242 7.81 -17.42 -7.28
CA LEU A 242 7.61 -18.78 -6.75
C LEU A 242 8.94 -19.50 -6.54
N GLU A 243 9.86 -19.42 -7.50
CA GLU A 243 11.23 -19.97 -7.41
C GLU A 243 11.99 -19.36 -6.22
N GLY A 244 11.83 -18.06 -5.98
CA GLY A 244 12.46 -17.36 -4.86
C GLY A 244 11.88 -17.71 -3.47
N LEU A 245 10.74 -18.37 -3.39
CA LEU A 245 10.13 -18.87 -2.13
C LEU A 245 10.49 -20.32 -1.79
N SER A 246 11.06 -21.05 -2.74
CA SER A 246 11.39 -22.48 -2.65
C SER A 246 12.57 -22.81 -1.73
#